data_b980556a84d8b997e36d5fb0e7bf9ea3
#
_entry.id   b980556a84d8b997e36d5fb0e7bf9ea3
#
_cell.length_a   1.000
_cell.length_b   1.000
_cell.length_c   1.000
_cell.angle_alpha   90.00
_cell.angle_beta   90.00
_cell.angle_gamma   90.00
#
_symmetry.space_group_name_H-M   'P 1'
#
loop_
_entity.id
_entity.type
_entity.pdbx_description
1 polymer ?
#
loop_
_entity_poly.entity_id
_entity_poly.type
_entity_poly.pdbx_seq_one_letter_code
_entity_poly.pdbx_strand_id
1 'polypeptide(L)'
;MLGPWKEGSGWTRWTIGPGGKDNHNWERLYEIHHVWPADFAGYLCDLSNEKREVRFLDDPHKLIDKWRRTRNIPDDVMAKFGNFASATVVPRHDLEEKYGRTWFSSSISWLMAEAIEAGATDVGMWGIDLESGEEYIAQYAGCRHFIDVCRLVGINIHLPTGCGLAREPRPYPDRYETSQALNLEAKAKYLDALIGQTGGEFEAQRADVYRNEGRVLTLRELAAENPVLAERVQQSERALIEINGRFAATQAKLQQLHGERGGIEFVRRLWVYNSIDPDLTL
;
A
#
# COMPACT_ATOMS: atom_id res chain seq x y z
N MET A 1 -15.36 -1.70 -4.64
CA MET A 1 -16.46 -2.59 -4.16
C MET A 1 -16.02 -3.13 -2.82
N LEU A 2 -16.78 -2.86 -1.76
CA LEU A 2 -16.51 -3.45 -0.44
C LEU A 2 -16.83 -4.95 -0.53
N GLY A 3 -15.96 -5.79 0.05
CA GLY A 3 -16.17 -7.22 0.09
C GLY A 3 -17.40 -7.64 0.88
N PRO A 4 -17.74 -8.93 0.92
CA PRO A 4 -18.93 -9.48 1.58
C PRO A 4 -18.76 -9.52 3.12
N TRP A 5 -18.51 -8.37 3.74
CA TRP A 5 -18.24 -8.25 5.17
C TRP A 5 -19.47 -8.34 6.07
N LYS A 6 -20.65 -8.59 5.49
CA LYS A 6 -21.88 -8.75 6.27
C LYS A 6 -21.96 -10.14 6.87
N GLU A 7 -22.32 -10.20 8.15
CA GLU A 7 -22.67 -11.44 8.83
C GLU A 7 -23.83 -12.12 8.07
N GLY A 8 -23.77 -13.45 7.95
CA GLY A 8 -24.76 -14.22 7.20
C GLY A 8 -24.64 -14.14 5.68
N SER A 9 -23.54 -13.62 5.14
CA SER A 9 -23.30 -13.55 3.69
C SER A 9 -23.06 -14.92 3.01
N GLY A 10 -22.88 -15.98 3.79
CA GLY A 10 -22.48 -17.31 3.29
C GLY A 10 -20.99 -17.47 2.99
N TRP A 11 -20.18 -16.41 3.22
CA TRP A 11 -18.73 -16.44 3.05
C TRP A 11 -18.04 -16.71 4.38
N THR A 12 -17.06 -17.62 4.37
CA THR A 12 -16.05 -17.71 5.43
C THR A 12 -14.96 -16.68 5.14
N ARG A 13 -14.69 -15.80 6.10
CA ARG A 13 -13.80 -14.65 5.92
C ARG A 13 -12.45 -14.94 6.54
N TRP A 14 -11.44 -14.91 5.71
CA TRP A 14 -10.06 -15.10 6.12
C TRP A 14 -9.30 -13.77 5.98
N THR A 15 -8.35 -13.55 6.87
CA THR A 15 -7.49 -12.36 6.87
C THR A 15 -6.04 -12.73 7.07
N ILE A 16 -5.14 -11.80 6.81
CA ILE A 16 -3.70 -11.97 6.94
C ILE A 16 -3.10 -10.90 7.84
N GLY A 17 -2.14 -11.29 8.65
CA GLY A 17 -1.26 -10.43 9.43
C GLY A 17 -1.97 -9.26 10.13
N PRO A 18 -1.34 -8.07 10.14
CA PRO A 18 -1.87 -6.90 10.84
C PRO A 18 -3.23 -6.40 10.33
N GLY A 19 -3.62 -6.73 9.09
CA GLY A 19 -4.93 -6.35 8.53
C GLY A 19 -6.13 -6.90 9.31
N GLY A 20 -5.93 -7.99 10.06
CA GLY A 20 -6.94 -8.52 10.97
C GLY A 20 -7.22 -7.65 12.19
N LYS A 21 -6.29 -6.74 12.54
CA LYS A 21 -6.43 -5.81 13.66
C LYS A 21 -7.48 -4.72 13.41
N ASP A 22 -7.53 -4.24 12.16
CA ASP A 22 -8.40 -3.13 11.77
C ASP A 22 -9.83 -3.58 11.41
N ASN A 23 -10.00 -4.87 11.12
CA ASN A 23 -11.28 -5.44 10.75
C ASN A 23 -11.52 -6.74 11.51
N HIS A 24 -12.33 -6.69 12.56
CA HIS A 24 -12.65 -7.84 13.42
C HIS A 24 -13.67 -8.82 12.84
N ASN A 25 -14.16 -8.60 11.63
CA ASN A 25 -15.20 -9.41 11.01
C ASN A 25 -14.63 -10.53 10.14
N TRP A 26 -13.82 -11.40 10.75
CA TRP A 26 -13.20 -12.57 10.12
C TRP A 26 -13.28 -13.79 11.05
N GLU A 27 -13.24 -14.98 10.47
CA GLU A 27 -13.29 -16.26 11.18
C GLU A 27 -11.89 -16.88 11.34
N ARG A 28 -10.97 -16.62 10.42
CA ARG A 28 -9.63 -17.21 10.41
C ARG A 28 -8.59 -16.17 10.06
N LEU A 29 -7.48 -16.14 10.81
CA LEU A 29 -6.32 -15.30 10.56
C LEU A 29 -5.12 -16.17 10.18
N TYR A 30 -4.38 -15.76 9.17
CA TYR A 30 -3.13 -16.39 8.76
C TYR A 30 -1.95 -15.49 9.13
N GLU A 31 -1.01 -16.09 9.88
CA GLU A 31 0.25 -15.44 10.21
C GLU A 31 1.42 -16.32 9.76
N ILE A 32 2.05 -15.91 8.67
CA ILE A 32 3.14 -16.66 8.06
C ILE A 32 4.53 -16.12 8.37
N HIS A 33 4.63 -14.98 9.03
CA HIS A 33 5.91 -14.35 9.32
C HIS A 33 6.59 -14.98 10.51
N HIS A 34 7.92 -15.02 10.47
CA HIS A 34 8.74 -15.54 11.56
C HIS A 34 9.09 -14.51 12.64
N VAL A 35 8.69 -13.27 12.45
CA VAL A 35 8.99 -12.14 13.35
C VAL A 35 7.80 -11.19 13.40
N TRP A 36 7.35 -10.88 14.61
CA TRP A 36 6.24 -9.97 14.84
C TRP A 36 6.67 -8.73 15.61
N PRO A 37 6.15 -7.54 15.30
CA PRO A 37 6.20 -6.41 16.23
C PRO A 37 5.52 -6.77 17.55
N ALA A 38 6.00 -6.20 18.66
CA ALA A 38 5.52 -6.55 19.99
C ALA A 38 4.00 -6.32 20.19
N ASP A 39 3.47 -5.25 19.58
CA ASP A 39 2.04 -4.93 19.61
C ASP A 39 1.18 -5.94 18.83
N PHE A 40 1.71 -6.46 17.73
CA PHE A 40 1.03 -7.51 16.96
C PHE A 40 1.10 -8.86 17.65
N ALA A 41 2.20 -9.15 18.31
CA ALA A 41 2.34 -10.34 19.14
C ALA A 41 1.31 -10.35 20.30
N GLY A 42 1.11 -9.22 20.98
CA GLY A 42 0.06 -9.05 21.98
C GLY A 42 -1.35 -9.33 21.40
N TYR A 43 -1.64 -8.80 20.22
CA TYR A 43 -2.89 -9.05 19.52
C TYR A 43 -3.12 -10.53 19.20
N LEU A 44 -2.11 -11.26 18.72
CA LEU A 44 -2.22 -12.70 18.48
C LEU A 44 -2.55 -13.49 19.76
N CYS A 45 -2.00 -13.06 20.90
CA CYS A 45 -2.33 -13.66 22.20
C CYS A 45 -3.78 -13.41 22.60
N ASP A 46 -4.28 -12.22 22.42
CA ASP A 46 -5.67 -11.86 22.71
C ASP A 46 -6.64 -12.69 21.86
N LEU A 47 -6.33 -12.87 20.57
CA LEU A 47 -7.12 -13.72 19.66
C LEU A 47 -7.16 -15.18 20.13
N SER A 48 -6.05 -15.72 20.61
CA SER A 48 -6.01 -17.08 21.17
C SER A 48 -6.92 -17.20 22.38
N ASN A 49 -6.96 -16.19 23.23
CA ASN A 49 -7.86 -16.15 24.40
C ASN A 49 -9.35 -16.06 23.98
N GLU A 50 -9.65 -15.38 22.86
CA GLU A 50 -10.99 -15.31 22.27
C GLU A 50 -11.40 -16.57 21.52
N LYS A 51 -10.55 -17.61 21.46
CA LYS A 51 -10.76 -18.85 20.70
C LYS A 51 -10.97 -18.65 19.19
N ARG A 52 -10.44 -17.58 18.64
CA ARG A 52 -10.44 -17.37 17.20
C ARG A 52 -9.36 -18.20 16.53
N GLU A 53 -9.66 -18.74 15.36
CA GLU A 53 -8.71 -19.60 14.67
C GLU A 53 -7.56 -18.76 14.08
N VAL A 54 -6.34 -19.05 14.54
CA VAL A 54 -5.10 -18.46 13.99
C VAL A 54 -4.27 -19.57 13.38
N ARG A 55 -3.93 -19.41 12.10
CA ARG A 55 -3.09 -20.33 11.35
C ARG A 55 -1.68 -19.81 11.20
N PHE A 56 -0.72 -20.63 11.55
CA PHE A 56 0.70 -20.34 11.41
C PHE A 56 1.35 -21.21 10.34
N LEU A 57 2.36 -20.70 9.67
CA LEU A 57 3.13 -21.49 8.69
C LEU A 57 4.04 -22.51 9.38
N ASP A 58 4.56 -22.16 10.54
CA ASP A 58 5.39 -23.03 11.41
C ASP A 58 4.78 -23.12 12.81
N ASP A 59 5.21 -24.09 13.58
CA ASP A 59 4.78 -24.28 14.97
C ASP A 59 4.97 -22.98 15.79
N PRO A 60 3.90 -22.35 16.27
CA PRO A 60 3.97 -21.08 16.97
C PRO A 60 4.79 -21.16 18.26
N HIS A 61 4.82 -22.31 18.94
CA HIS A 61 5.62 -22.49 20.15
C HIS A 61 7.13 -22.47 19.84
N LYS A 62 7.55 -23.06 18.71
CA LYS A 62 8.94 -23.00 18.25
C LYS A 62 9.34 -21.58 17.82
N LEU A 63 8.41 -20.85 17.18
CA LEU A 63 8.64 -19.45 16.79
C LEU A 63 8.79 -18.56 18.03
N ILE A 64 7.97 -18.74 19.05
CA ILE A 64 8.04 -18.01 20.32
C ILE A 64 9.35 -18.31 21.04
N ASP A 65 9.76 -19.58 21.13
CA ASP A 65 11.02 -19.96 21.76
C ASP A 65 12.25 -19.40 21.03
N LYS A 66 12.21 -19.36 19.69
CA LYS A 66 13.23 -18.72 18.87
C LYS A 66 13.25 -17.21 19.14
N TRP A 67 12.10 -16.59 19.23
CA TRP A 67 11.95 -15.16 19.45
C TRP A 67 12.42 -14.75 20.85
N ARG A 68 12.09 -15.55 21.90
CA ARG A 68 12.58 -15.38 23.26
C ARG A 68 14.11 -15.38 23.34
N ARG A 69 14.78 -16.22 22.55
CA ARG A 69 16.24 -16.32 22.53
C ARG A 69 16.94 -15.20 21.77
N THR A 70 16.26 -14.61 20.78
CA THR A 70 16.88 -13.66 19.84
C THR A 70 16.54 -12.20 20.10
N ARG A 71 15.53 -11.91 20.92
CA ARG A 71 15.08 -10.57 21.26
C ARG A 71 14.76 -10.46 22.75
N ASN A 72 15.14 -9.33 23.37
CA ASN A 72 14.74 -9.00 24.75
C ASN A 72 13.26 -8.63 24.76
N ILE A 73 12.38 -9.62 24.92
CA ILE A 73 10.96 -9.40 25.04
C ILE A 73 10.61 -9.34 26.52
N PRO A 74 9.85 -8.33 26.98
CA PRO A 74 9.42 -8.24 28.36
C PRO A 74 8.67 -9.51 28.83
N ASP A 75 8.94 -9.94 30.04
CA ASP A 75 8.37 -11.19 30.59
C ASP A 75 6.85 -11.14 30.70
N ASP A 76 6.24 -9.97 30.90
CA ASP A 76 4.79 -9.78 30.91
C ASP A 76 4.17 -10.02 29.54
N VAL A 77 4.86 -9.63 28.46
CA VAL A 77 4.46 -9.95 27.10
C VAL A 77 4.62 -11.45 26.85
N MET A 78 5.73 -12.04 27.33
CA MET A 78 5.99 -13.47 27.19
C MET A 78 4.99 -14.35 27.97
N ALA A 79 4.52 -13.90 29.14
CA ALA A 79 3.52 -14.63 29.91
C ALA A 79 2.18 -14.76 29.17
N LYS A 80 1.84 -13.79 28.29
CA LYS A 80 0.65 -13.85 27.46
C LYS A 80 0.73 -14.90 26.34
N PHE A 81 1.94 -15.28 25.92
CA PHE A 81 2.15 -16.29 24.86
C PHE A 81 1.92 -17.74 25.29
N GLY A 82 1.54 -18.00 26.53
CA GLY A 82 1.46 -19.34 27.09
C GLY A 82 0.38 -20.26 26.50
N ASN A 83 -0.61 -19.73 25.78
CA ASN A 83 -1.77 -20.49 25.35
C ASN A 83 -2.28 -20.10 23.96
N PHE A 84 -1.59 -20.51 22.92
CA PHE A 84 -2.23 -20.55 21.58
C PHE A 84 -3.16 -21.77 21.46
N ALA A 85 -4.19 -21.86 22.30
CA ALA A 85 -5.08 -23.01 22.35
C ALA A 85 -5.90 -23.20 21.04
N SER A 86 -6.06 -22.15 20.25
CA SER A 86 -6.74 -22.17 18.95
C SER A 86 -5.79 -22.03 17.76
N ALA A 87 -4.49 -22.14 17.98
CA ALA A 87 -3.51 -22.09 16.91
C ALA A 87 -3.42 -23.43 16.20
N THR A 88 -3.46 -23.35 14.89
CA THR A 88 -3.24 -24.49 13.99
C THR A 88 -2.09 -24.19 13.04
N VAL A 89 -1.48 -25.23 12.50
CA VAL A 89 -0.36 -25.09 11.56
C VAL A 89 -0.86 -25.43 10.16
N VAL A 90 -0.48 -24.60 9.19
CA VAL A 90 -0.71 -24.88 7.77
C VAL A 90 0.05 -26.18 7.41
N PRO A 91 -0.54 -27.13 6.70
CA PRO A 91 0.14 -28.36 6.29
C PRO A 91 1.15 -28.08 5.17
N ARG A 92 2.20 -27.33 5.52
CA ARG A 92 3.15 -26.74 4.61
C ARG A 92 3.77 -27.75 3.65
N HIS A 93 4.26 -28.86 4.20
CA HIS A 93 4.98 -29.87 3.42
C HIS A 93 4.06 -30.46 2.34
N ASP A 94 2.83 -30.82 2.71
CA ASP A 94 1.88 -31.46 1.82
C ASP A 94 1.44 -30.50 0.69
N LEU A 95 1.27 -29.22 1.05
CA LEU A 95 0.92 -28.19 0.06
C LEU A 95 2.10 -27.90 -0.89
N GLU A 96 3.32 -27.79 -0.35
CA GLU A 96 4.53 -27.59 -1.17
C GLU A 96 4.77 -28.76 -2.14
N GLU A 97 4.55 -30.01 -1.69
CA GLU A 97 4.65 -31.20 -2.51
C GLU A 97 3.59 -31.22 -3.62
N LYS A 98 2.34 -30.90 -3.27
CA LYS A 98 1.21 -30.96 -4.20
C LYS A 98 1.24 -29.86 -5.25
N TYR A 99 1.55 -28.61 -4.87
CA TYR A 99 1.43 -27.44 -5.74
C TYR A 99 2.77 -26.90 -6.25
N GLY A 100 3.89 -27.35 -5.70
CA GLY A 100 5.21 -26.85 -6.01
C GLY A 100 5.62 -25.65 -5.15
N ARG A 101 6.72 -25.80 -4.41
CA ARG A 101 7.23 -24.84 -3.42
C ARG A 101 7.42 -23.42 -3.97
N THR A 102 7.81 -23.28 -5.23
CA THR A 102 8.12 -22.00 -5.87
C THR A 102 6.93 -21.07 -5.98
N TRP A 103 5.70 -21.59 -5.93
CA TRP A 103 4.48 -20.80 -6.06
C TRP A 103 3.99 -20.17 -4.75
N PHE A 104 4.55 -20.59 -3.62
CA PHE A 104 4.21 -20.03 -2.30
C PHE A 104 5.03 -18.78 -2.01
N SER A 105 4.90 -17.78 -2.86
CA SER A 105 5.65 -16.52 -2.79
C SER A 105 4.95 -15.43 -1.95
N SER A 106 3.74 -15.70 -1.43
CA SER A 106 2.97 -14.74 -0.62
C SER A 106 2.07 -15.45 0.39
N SER A 107 1.58 -14.72 1.40
CA SER A 107 0.54 -15.20 2.32
C SER A 107 -0.70 -15.65 1.57
N ILE A 108 -1.07 -14.93 0.51
CA ILE A 108 -2.25 -15.21 -0.30
C ILE A 108 -2.16 -16.58 -0.98
N SER A 109 -0.98 -16.96 -1.44
CA SER A 109 -0.75 -18.27 -2.07
C SER A 109 -1.09 -19.42 -1.10
N TRP A 110 -0.70 -19.28 0.18
CA TRP A 110 -1.03 -20.27 1.21
C TRP A 110 -2.53 -20.35 1.48
N LEU A 111 -3.20 -19.18 1.60
CA LEU A 111 -4.64 -19.13 1.82
C LEU A 111 -5.41 -19.77 0.67
N MET A 112 -5.01 -19.49 -0.56
CA MET A 112 -5.65 -20.06 -1.74
C MET A 112 -5.48 -21.57 -1.81
N ALA A 113 -4.27 -22.09 -1.54
CA ALA A 113 -4.02 -23.52 -1.50
C ALA A 113 -4.90 -24.21 -0.44
N GLU A 114 -5.00 -23.66 0.77
CA GLU A 114 -5.89 -24.21 1.80
C GLU A 114 -7.36 -24.08 1.44
N ALA A 115 -7.79 -23.04 0.76
CA ALA A 115 -9.17 -22.93 0.29
C ALA A 115 -9.50 -24.03 -0.74
N ILE A 116 -8.57 -24.34 -1.64
CA ILE A 116 -8.71 -25.45 -2.59
C ILE A 116 -8.83 -26.78 -1.84
N GLU A 117 -7.95 -27.05 -0.86
CA GLU A 117 -7.98 -28.28 -0.06
C GLU A 117 -9.24 -28.38 0.80
N ALA A 118 -9.77 -27.27 1.26
CA ALA A 118 -11.03 -27.22 2.01
C ALA A 118 -12.28 -27.44 1.11
N GLY A 119 -12.11 -27.60 -0.20
CA GLY A 119 -13.23 -27.80 -1.13
C GLY A 119 -14.08 -26.56 -1.36
N ALA A 120 -13.46 -25.37 -1.34
CA ALA A 120 -14.16 -24.13 -1.65
C ALA A 120 -14.79 -24.20 -3.05
N THR A 121 -15.98 -23.68 -3.23
CA THR A 121 -16.62 -23.49 -4.54
C THR A 121 -16.37 -22.13 -5.11
N ASP A 122 -16.12 -21.17 -4.24
CA ASP A 122 -15.91 -19.76 -4.55
C ASP A 122 -14.77 -19.20 -3.69
N VAL A 123 -13.86 -18.43 -4.29
CA VAL A 123 -12.79 -17.72 -3.61
C VAL A 123 -12.85 -16.26 -4.02
N GLY A 124 -12.99 -15.37 -3.04
CA GLY A 124 -13.01 -13.93 -3.27
C GLY A 124 -11.83 -13.22 -2.57
N MET A 125 -11.20 -12.27 -3.25
CA MET A 125 -10.05 -11.52 -2.72
C MET A 125 -10.29 -10.02 -2.79
N TRP A 126 -10.19 -9.34 -1.65
CA TRP A 126 -10.39 -7.90 -1.50
C TRP A 126 -9.21 -7.28 -0.74
N GLY A 127 -8.79 -6.09 -1.17
CA GLY A 127 -7.66 -5.38 -0.57
C GLY A 127 -6.29 -5.93 -0.98
N ILE A 128 -6.23 -6.73 -2.04
CA ILE A 128 -5.01 -7.33 -2.58
C ILE A 128 -4.80 -6.75 -3.97
N ASP A 129 -3.82 -5.88 -4.11
CA ASP A 129 -3.54 -5.22 -5.39
C ASP A 129 -2.27 -5.78 -6.06
N LEU A 130 -1.19 -5.97 -5.32
CA LEU A 130 0.11 -6.47 -5.78
C LEU A 130 0.69 -5.72 -7.00
N GLU A 131 0.36 -4.42 -7.13
CA GLU A 131 0.72 -3.62 -8.30
C GLU A 131 2.01 -2.81 -8.12
N SER A 132 2.47 -2.57 -6.90
CA SER A 132 3.60 -1.68 -6.63
C SER A 132 4.62 -2.29 -5.68
N GLY A 133 5.89 -2.29 -6.08
CA GLY A 133 7.03 -2.74 -5.28
C GLY A 133 7.65 -4.05 -5.79
N GLU A 134 8.95 -4.20 -5.57
CA GLU A 134 9.71 -5.38 -6.00
C GLU A 134 9.20 -6.67 -5.36
N GLU A 135 8.80 -6.61 -4.10
CA GLU A 135 8.24 -7.73 -3.36
C GLU A 135 6.93 -8.23 -3.99
N TYR A 136 6.07 -7.31 -4.45
CA TYR A 136 4.80 -7.66 -5.06
C TYR A 136 4.93 -8.33 -6.43
N ILE A 137 6.00 -8.06 -7.17
CA ILE A 137 6.28 -8.76 -8.44
C ILE A 137 6.45 -10.26 -8.20
N ALA A 138 7.22 -10.65 -7.18
CA ALA A 138 7.41 -12.04 -6.82
C ALA A 138 6.11 -12.67 -6.29
N GLN A 139 5.35 -11.94 -5.48
CA GLN A 139 4.07 -12.38 -4.90
C GLN A 139 2.99 -12.55 -5.96
N TYR A 140 2.97 -11.70 -6.99
CA TYR A 140 2.01 -11.74 -8.09
C TYR A 140 2.02 -13.08 -8.82
N ALA A 141 3.21 -13.61 -9.12
CA ALA A 141 3.34 -14.87 -9.85
C ALA A 141 2.69 -16.05 -9.10
N GLY A 142 2.90 -16.15 -7.79
CA GLY A 142 2.27 -17.18 -6.96
C GLY A 142 0.76 -17.02 -6.85
N CYS A 143 0.28 -15.80 -6.62
CA CYS A 143 -1.17 -15.54 -6.57
C CYS A 143 -1.84 -15.88 -7.91
N ARG A 144 -1.22 -15.50 -9.03
CA ARG A 144 -1.75 -15.78 -10.35
C ARG A 144 -1.80 -17.28 -10.65
N HIS A 145 -0.76 -18.02 -10.27
CA HIS A 145 -0.73 -19.47 -10.38
C HIS A 145 -1.93 -20.10 -9.66
N PHE A 146 -2.19 -19.72 -8.40
CA PHE A 146 -3.29 -20.29 -7.64
C PHE A 146 -4.67 -19.84 -8.14
N ILE A 147 -4.82 -18.64 -8.72
CA ILE A 147 -6.03 -18.24 -9.45
C ILE A 147 -6.29 -19.21 -10.61
N ASP A 148 -5.27 -19.54 -11.38
CA ASP A 148 -5.41 -20.45 -12.51
C ASP A 148 -5.67 -21.89 -12.05
N VAL A 149 -5.05 -22.34 -10.95
CA VAL A 149 -5.37 -23.65 -10.33
C VAL A 149 -6.84 -23.69 -9.87
N CYS A 150 -7.34 -22.66 -9.18
CA CYS A 150 -8.74 -22.57 -8.79
C CYS A 150 -9.68 -22.71 -10.00
N ARG A 151 -9.40 -22.00 -11.08
CA ARG A 151 -10.18 -22.08 -12.32
C ARG A 151 -10.17 -23.48 -12.94
N LEU A 152 -9.00 -24.12 -12.95
CA LEU A 152 -8.82 -25.47 -13.49
C LEU A 152 -9.62 -26.53 -12.70
N VAL A 153 -9.76 -26.35 -11.39
CA VAL A 153 -10.53 -27.26 -10.54
C VAL A 153 -12.00 -26.83 -10.36
N GLY A 154 -12.44 -25.81 -11.09
CA GLY A 154 -13.85 -25.37 -11.12
C GLY A 154 -14.26 -24.44 -9.99
N ILE A 155 -13.30 -23.81 -9.30
CA ILE A 155 -13.57 -22.81 -8.26
C ILE A 155 -13.78 -21.44 -8.91
N ASN A 156 -14.87 -20.76 -8.57
CA ASN A 156 -15.14 -19.41 -9.04
C ASN A 156 -14.26 -18.40 -8.30
N ILE A 157 -13.61 -17.50 -9.06
CA ILE A 157 -12.76 -16.43 -8.51
C ILE A 157 -13.47 -15.09 -8.59
N HIS A 158 -13.59 -14.42 -7.46
CA HIS A 158 -14.21 -13.11 -7.32
C HIS A 158 -13.16 -12.06 -6.96
N LEU A 159 -12.89 -11.13 -7.89
CA LEU A 159 -11.94 -10.02 -7.73
C LEU A 159 -12.66 -8.69 -7.91
N PRO A 160 -12.31 -7.64 -7.14
CA PRO A 160 -12.84 -6.31 -7.36
C PRO A 160 -12.47 -5.78 -8.75
N THR A 161 -13.35 -4.98 -9.32
CA THR A 161 -13.05 -4.26 -10.57
C THR A 161 -11.80 -3.40 -10.38
N GLY A 162 -10.83 -3.53 -11.28
CA GLY A 162 -9.57 -2.80 -11.21
C GLY A 162 -8.47 -3.46 -10.38
N CYS A 163 -8.73 -4.62 -9.77
CA CYS A 163 -7.68 -5.40 -9.12
C CYS A 163 -6.64 -5.87 -10.14
N GLY A 164 -5.34 -5.67 -9.86
CA GLY A 164 -4.24 -6.07 -10.73
C GLY A 164 -4.26 -7.57 -11.05
N LEU A 165 -4.67 -8.40 -10.10
CA LEU A 165 -4.80 -9.84 -10.29
C LEU A 165 -5.94 -10.23 -11.25
N ALA A 166 -6.92 -9.36 -11.48
CA ALA A 166 -8.02 -9.60 -12.43
C ALA A 166 -7.59 -9.37 -13.89
N ARG A 167 -6.45 -8.73 -14.12
CA ARG A 167 -5.96 -8.46 -15.47
C ARG A 167 -5.51 -9.75 -16.14
N GLU A 168 -6.16 -10.13 -17.20
CA GLU A 168 -5.70 -11.22 -18.01
C GLU A 168 -4.43 -10.81 -18.79
N PRO A 169 -3.40 -11.68 -18.83
CA PRO A 169 -2.25 -11.39 -19.66
C PRO A 169 -2.69 -11.33 -21.13
N ARG A 170 -2.36 -10.22 -21.81
CA ARG A 170 -2.62 -10.12 -23.24
C ARG A 170 -1.84 -11.21 -23.99
N PRO A 171 -2.42 -11.84 -25.01
CA PRO A 171 -1.71 -12.80 -25.84
C PRO A 171 -0.46 -12.16 -26.49
N TYR A 172 0.58 -12.96 -26.67
CA TYR A 172 1.67 -12.55 -27.55
C TYR A 172 1.16 -12.57 -29.01
N PRO A 173 1.42 -11.56 -29.85
CA PRO A 173 2.34 -10.43 -29.68
C PRO A 173 1.70 -9.14 -29.12
N ASP A 174 0.46 -9.15 -28.66
CA ASP A 174 -0.27 -7.93 -28.22
C ASP A 174 0.25 -7.32 -26.89
N ARG A 175 1.40 -7.78 -26.42
CA ARG A 175 2.03 -7.37 -25.15
C ARG A 175 2.85 -6.07 -25.27
N TYR A 176 2.44 -5.12 -26.09
CA TYR A 176 3.19 -3.87 -26.23
C TYR A 176 3.08 -2.93 -25.01
N GLU A 177 2.08 -3.15 -24.16
CA GLU A 177 1.94 -2.39 -22.90
C GLU A 177 1.93 -3.33 -21.71
N THR A 178 2.99 -3.31 -20.92
CA THR A 178 3.00 -4.02 -19.64
C THR A 178 2.04 -3.33 -18.66
N SER A 179 1.47 -4.07 -17.70
CA SER A 179 0.65 -3.49 -16.62
C SER A 179 1.41 -2.38 -15.89
N GLN A 180 2.73 -2.49 -15.80
CA GLN A 180 3.62 -1.48 -15.23
C GLN A 180 3.66 -0.21 -16.08
N ALA A 181 3.71 -0.31 -17.41
CA ALA A 181 3.65 0.85 -18.30
C ALA A 181 2.32 1.60 -18.15
N LEU A 182 1.19 0.86 -18.07
CA LEU A 182 -0.13 1.46 -17.84
C LEU A 182 -0.24 2.13 -16.46
N ASN A 183 0.34 1.52 -15.43
CA ASN A 183 0.37 2.10 -14.10
C ASN A 183 1.24 3.35 -14.02
N LEU A 184 2.40 3.34 -14.69
CA LEU A 184 3.25 4.52 -14.81
C LEU A 184 2.54 5.64 -15.58
N GLU A 185 1.78 5.31 -16.62
CA GLU A 185 0.98 6.29 -17.35
C GLU A 185 -0.16 6.87 -16.51
N ALA A 186 -0.88 6.03 -15.77
CA ALA A 186 -1.94 6.47 -14.86
C ALA A 186 -1.38 7.39 -13.77
N LYS A 187 -0.23 7.02 -13.16
CA LYS A 187 0.46 7.84 -12.16
C LYS A 187 0.99 9.14 -12.76
N ALA A 188 1.48 9.11 -14.00
CA ALA A 188 1.90 10.30 -14.71
C ALA A 188 0.74 11.28 -14.92
N LYS A 189 -0.42 10.80 -15.39
CA LYS A 189 -1.64 11.61 -15.56
C LYS A 189 -2.14 12.20 -14.24
N TYR A 190 -2.08 11.42 -13.16
CA TYR A 190 -2.41 11.91 -11.82
C TYR A 190 -1.47 13.05 -11.38
N LEU A 191 -0.16 12.90 -11.57
CA LEU A 191 0.81 13.95 -11.25
C LEU A 191 0.63 15.18 -12.14
N ASP A 192 0.33 15.02 -13.43
CA ASP A 192 0.06 16.13 -14.34
C ASP A 192 -1.16 16.95 -13.88
N ALA A 193 -2.22 16.30 -13.41
CA ALA A 193 -3.39 16.97 -12.83
C ALA A 193 -3.02 17.73 -11.53
N LEU A 194 -2.22 17.12 -10.65
CA LEU A 194 -1.78 17.72 -9.39
C LEU A 194 -0.83 18.90 -9.63
N ILE A 195 0.08 18.79 -10.61
CA ILE A 195 0.96 19.87 -11.05
C ILE A 195 0.12 21.05 -11.57
N GLY A 196 -0.90 20.78 -12.38
CA GLY A 196 -1.81 21.82 -12.90
C GLY A 196 -2.54 22.55 -11.77
N GLN A 197 -3.09 21.82 -10.80
CA GLN A 197 -3.75 22.41 -9.64
C GLN A 197 -2.77 23.26 -8.82
N THR A 198 -1.63 22.67 -8.41
CA THR A 198 -0.61 23.36 -7.60
C THR A 198 -0.02 24.55 -8.34
N GLY A 199 0.15 24.46 -9.67
CA GLY A 199 0.57 25.57 -10.52
C GLY A 199 -0.43 26.73 -10.51
N GLY A 200 -1.73 26.46 -10.57
CA GLY A 200 -2.77 27.47 -10.39
C GLY A 200 -2.72 28.16 -9.03
N GLU A 201 -2.54 27.39 -7.96
CA GLU A 201 -2.38 27.93 -6.60
C GLU A 201 -1.12 28.82 -6.49
N PHE A 202 -0.02 28.40 -7.10
CA PHE A 202 1.24 29.15 -7.14
C PHE A 202 1.07 30.50 -7.85
N GLU A 203 0.42 30.54 -9.01
CA GLU A 203 0.19 31.80 -9.75
C GLU A 203 -0.73 32.75 -8.97
N ALA A 204 -1.78 32.23 -8.32
CA ALA A 204 -2.65 33.02 -7.47
C ALA A 204 -1.89 33.64 -6.29
N GLN A 205 -1.07 32.83 -5.60
CA GLN A 205 -0.25 33.31 -4.47
C GLN A 205 0.81 34.30 -4.94
N ARG A 206 1.41 34.11 -6.11
CA ARG A 206 2.36 35.06 -6.70
C ARG A 206 1.73 36.44 -6.91
N ALA A 207 0.52 36.45 -7.45
CA ALA A 207 -0.24 37.71 -7.63
C ALA A 207 -0.58 38.37 -6.27
N ASP A 208 -0.85 37.57 -5.23
CA ASP A 208 -1.08 38.07 -3.88
C ASP A 208 0.18 38.68 -3.25
N VAL A 209 1.35 38.07 -3.46
CA VAL A 209 2.64 38.62 -3.02
C VAL A 209 2.84 39.99 -3.62
N TYR A 210 2.77 40.14 -4.95
CA TYR A 210 2.99 41.43 -5.61
C TYR A 210 1.99 42.50 -5.16
N ARG A 211 0.72 42.13 -4.98
CA ARG A 211 -0.30 43.06 -4.48
C ARG A 211 0.01 43.56 -3.07
N ASN A 212 0.46 42.69 -2.20
CA ASN A 212 0.76 43.07 -0.82
C ASN A 212 2.10 43.79 -0.70
N GLU A 213 3.10 43.46 -1.52
CA GLU A 213 4.35 44.24 -1.62
C GLU A 213 4.06 45.70 -2.01
N GLY A 214 3.27 45.89 -3.08
CA GLY A 214 2.86 47.24 -3.50
C GLY A 214 2.11 47.99 -2.40
N ARG A 215 1.19 47.32 -1.67
CA ARG A 215 0.47 47.88 -0.53
C ARG A 215 1.41 48.31 0.62
N VAL A 216 2.39 47.47 0.96
CA VAL A 216 3.39 47.77 2.02
C VAL A 216 4.23 48.99 1.62
N LEU A 217 4.69 49.06 0.38
CA LEU A 217 5.44 50.21 -0.12
C LEU A 217 4.65 51.49 -0.04
N THR A 218 3.42 51.52 -0.53
CA THR A 218 2.55 52.69 -0.43
C THR A 218 2.27 53.12 1.03
N LEU A 219 2.02 52.14 1.92
CA LEU A 219 1.80 52.43 3.31
C LEU A 219 3.04 53.00 4.00
N ARG A 220 4.26 52.54 3.66
CA ARG A 220 5.51 53.10 4.18
C ARG A 220 5.72 54.55 3.75
N GLU A 221 5.45 54.89 2.48
CA GLU A 221 5.52 56.24 1.97
C GLU A 221 4.56 57.16 2.71
N LEU A 222 3.32 56.76 2.86
CA LEU A 222 2.30 57.53 3.61
C LEU A 222 2.62 57.66 5.10
N ALA A 223 3.20 56.64 5.71
CA ALA A 223 3.60 56.67 7.10
C ALA A 223 4.78 57.61 7.40
N ALA A 224 5.62 57.89 6.39
CA ALA A 224 6.69 58.90 6.51
C ALA A 224 6.10 60.31 6.73
N GLU A 225 4.92 60.61 6.20
CA GLU A 225 4.23 61.86 6.35
C GLU A 225 3.22 61.84 7.52
N ASN A 226 2.73 60.63 7.90
CA ASN A 226 1.72 60.47 8.94
C ASN A 226 2.06 59.30 9.88
N PRO A 227 2.71 59.53 11.04
CA PRO A 227 3.13 58.51 11.98
C PRO A 227 2.00 57.63 12.53
N VAL A 228 0.75 58.04 12.47
CA VAL A 228 -0.44 57.27 12.92
C VAL A 228 -0.57 55.96 12.07
N LEU A 229 0.00 55.92 10.91
CA LEU A 229 -0.03 54.76 10.02
C LEU A 229 1.04 53.67 10.34
N ALA A 230 1.92 53.92 11.28
CA ALA A 230 3.03 53.00 11.58
C ALA A 230 2.53 51.61 12.00
N GLU A 231 1.48 51.49 12.79
CA GLU A 231 0.89 50.23 13.19
C GLU A 231 0.32 49.44 11.98
N ARG A 232 -0.32 50.14 11.02
CA ARG A 232 -0.82 49.53 9.77
C ARG A 232 0.31 49.02 8.87
N VAL A 233 1.44 49.70 8.85
CA VAL A 233 2.65 49.21 8.14
C VAL A 233 3.09 47.90 8.75
N GLN A 234 3.26 47.82 10.07
CA GLN A 234 3.68 46.60 10.76
C GLN A 234 2.71 45.44 10.55
N GLN A 235 1.41 45.67 10.59
CA GLN A 235 0.41 44.64 10.32
C GLN A 235 0.53 44.11 8.86
N SER A 236 0.70 45.00 7.90
CA SER A 236 0.84 44.64 6.50
C SER A 236 2.14 43.90 6.21
N GLU A 237 3.24 44.24 6.89
CA GLU A 237 4.52 43.55 6.82
C GLU A 237 4.42 42.11 7.37
N ARG A 238 3.75 41.93 8.52
CA ARG A 238 3.49 40.59 9.07
C ARG A 238 2.67 39.72 8.11
N ALA A 239 1.61 40.30 7.54
CA ALA A 239 0.79 39.60 6.56
C ALA A 239 1.60 39.21 5.31
N LEU A 240 2.50 40.10 4.85
CA LEU A 240 3.38 39.80 3.71
C LEU A 240 4.36 38.63 4.03
N ILE A 241 4.90 38.57 5.25
CA ILE A 241 5.75 37.45 5.67
C ILE A 241 4.99 36.14 5.61
N GLU A 242 3.74 36.08 6.10
CA GLU A 242 2.91 34.86 6.03
C GLU A 242 2.57 34.44 4.60
N ILE A 243 2.26 35.42 3.73
CA ILE A 243 1.99 35.17 2.31
C ILE A 243 3.23 34.61 1.63
N ASN A 244 4.41 35.19 1.87
CA ASN A 244 5.68 34.72 1.32
C ASN A 244 6.02 33.30 1.82
N GLY A 245 5.73 32.98 3.08
CA GLY A 245 5.90 31.63 3.62
C GLY A 245 5.03 30.57 2.89
N ARG A 246 3.77 30.89 2.63
CA ARG A 246 2.86 30.02 1.85
C ARG A 246 3.30 29.89 0.41
N PHE A 247 3.71 30.97 -0.23
CA PHE A 247 4.22 30.97 -1.58
C PHE A 247 5.48 30.08 -1.73
N ALA A 248 6.44 30.22 -0.81
CA ALA A 248 7.65 29.38 -0.81
C ALA A 248 7.31 27.88 -0.61
N ALA A 249 6.36 27.56 0.26
CA ALA A 249 5.94 26.17 0.46
C ALA A 249 5.25 25.58 -0.79
N THR A 250 4.39 26.36 -1.47
CA THR A 250 3.76 25.92 -2.73
C THR A 250 4.78 25.76 -3.85
N GLN A 251 5.78 26.63 -3.93
CA GLN A 251 6.87 26.53 -4.88
C GLN A 251 7.69 25.24 -4.67
N ALA A 252 8.03 24.93 -3.42
CA ALA A 252 8.76 23.70 -3.09
C ALA A 252 7.97 22.45 -3.46
N LYS A 253 6.67 22.44 -3.14
CA LYS A 253 5.75 21.35 -3.52
C LYS A 253 5.69 21.16 -5.03
N LEU A 254 5.59 22.25 -5.80
CA LEU A 254 5.55 22.19 -7.25
C LEU A 254 6.85 21.61 -7.83
N GLN A 255 8.01 22.01 -7.29
CA GLN A 255 9.30 21.45 -7.68
C GLN A 255 9.39 19.96 -7.38
N GLN A 256 8.93 19.52 -6.21
CA GLN A 256 8.87 18.11 -5.86
C GLN A 256 8.01 17.31 -6.87
N LEU A 257 6.80 17.78 -7.18
CA LEU A 257 5.91 17.13 -8.13
C LEU A 257 6.53 17.00 -9.53
N HIS A 258 7.21 18.04 -10.00
CA HIS A 258 7.95 17.98 -11.27
C HIS A 258 9.10 16.96 -11.21
N GLY A 259 9.80 16.85 -10.09
CA GLY A 259 10.84 15.83 -9.88
C GLY A 259 10.27 14.41 -9.93
N GLU A 260 9.16 14.16 -9.22
CA GLU A 260 8.48 12.86 -9.24
C GLU A 260 7.96 12.51 -10.65
N ARG A 261 7.37 13.47 -11.35
CA ARG A 261 6.90 13.31 -12.73
C ARG A 261 8.04 12.98 -13.69
N GLY A 262 9.19 13.66 -13.53
CA GLY A 262 10.41 13.40 -14.31
C GLY A 262 10.95 11.99 -14.05
N GLY A 263 10.96 11.55 -12.81
CA GLY A 263 11.36 10.19 -12.43
C GLY A 263 10.48 9.12 -13.08
N ILE A 264 9.17 9.31 -13.09
CA ILE A 264 8.24 8.39 -13.78
C ILE A 264 8.52 8.34 -15.29
N GLU A 265 8.73 9.48 -15.93
CA GLU A 265 9.04 9.52 -17.36
C GLU A 265 10.37 8.84 -17.68
N PHE A 266 11.39 9.02 -16.81
CA PHE A 266 12.67 8.33 -16.95
C PHE A 266 12.50 6.81 -16.85
N VAL A 267 11.79 6.31 -15.83
CA VAL A 267 11.51 4.87 -15.67
C VAL A 267 10.72 4.35 -16.86
N ARG A 268 9.68 5.08 -17.31
CA ARG A 268 8.87 4.70 -18.46
C ARG A 268 9.72 4.56 -19.73
N ARG A 269 10.65 5.47 -19.98
CA ARG A 269 11.58 5.37 -21.12
C ARG A 269 12.45 4.14 -21.02
N LEU A 270 13.03 3.87 -19.86
CA LEU A 270 13.86 2.67 -19.67
C LEU A 270 13.06 1.38 -19.94
N TRP A 271 11.80 1.31 -19.51
CA TRP A 271 10.97 0.10 -19.66
C TRP A 271 10.37 -0.05 -21.06
N VAL A 272 9.95 1.04 -21.69
CA VAL A 272 9.28 1.01 -22.99
C VAL A 272 10.30 0.95 -24.13
N TYR A 273 11.40 1.68 -24.03
CA TYR A 273 12.37 1.79 -25.11
C TYR A 273 13.45 0.72 -25.07
N ASN A 274 13.88 0.25 -23.90
CA ASN A 274 14.81 -0.91 -23.81
C ASN A 274 14.18 -2.23 -24.26
N SER A 275 12.87 -2.31 -24.37
CA SER A 275 12.19 -3.48 -24.95
C SER A 275 12.03 -3.39 -26.47
N ILE A 276 12.32 -2.24 -27.09
CA ILE A 276 12.03 -1.96 -28.50
C ILE A 276 13.30 -1.59 -29.30
N ASP A 277 14.33 -1.06 -28.64
CA ASP A 277 15.56 -0.61 -29.33
C ASP A 277 16.80 -1.28 -28.71
N PRO A 278 17.32 -2.36 -29.36
CA PRO A 278 18.53 -3.05 -28.94
C PRO A 278 19.81 -2.20 -29.09
N ASP A 279 19.77 -1.07 -29.77
CA ASP A 279 20.92 -0.21 -30.03
C ASP A 279 21.07 0.97 -29.06
N LEU A 280 20.14 1.14 -28.11
CA LEU A 280 20.30 2.06 -26.97
C LEU A 280 21.21 1.45 -25.90
N THR A 281 22.51 1.32 -26.26
CA THR A 281 23.56 1.13 -25.25
C THR A 281 23.73 2.43 -24.46
N LEU A 282 23.54 2.34 -23.13
CA LEU A 282 23.89 3.35 -22.14
C LEU A 282 25.40 3.64 -22.14
#